data_d9314dfd30cb00fcc74ec4a15f709f63
#
_entry.id   d9314dfd30cb00fcc74ec4a15f709f63
#
_cell.length_a   1.000
_cell.length_b   1.000
_cell.length_c   1.000
_cell.angle_alpha   90.00
_cell.angle_beta   90.00
_cell.angle_gamma   90.00
#
_symmetry.space_group_name_H-M   'P 1'
#
loop_
_entity.id
_entity.type
_entity.pdbx_description
1 polymer ?
#
loop_
_entity_poly.entity_id
_entity_poly.type
_entity_poly.pdbx_seq_one_letter_code
_entity_poly.pdbx_strand_id
1 'polypeptide(L)'
;MPRFLPPGRPQGTPSGRAGIAIGLVVAAEGGLVAAVAFGAGTLWPLWGAVSVFAAWALLLLAPLSAARSYGYREPDGDERARLEHAWRYVQQHAGVSGYRVVIVESDGLNACRPSARTVAVTSHSARSLPPGHLAAVLAHELGHLQGWRAVPAFVHAQVTLPNRTLRWALRAAWAPIGPMWKRAVEWHRPIGFLGVFLLAAVATVVTALVAVPAALAHAASLGARLLSAGGEARADAAAVRMGFGADLVAAVEHRIEHQRDGLPLSLVRRAQGLRRRLG
;
A
#
# COMPACT_ATOMS: atom_id res chain seq x y z
N MET A 1 20.14 -36.69 -0.82
CA MET A 1 19.03 -36.37 0.10
C MET A 1 19.28 -34.98 0.69
N PRO A 2 18.47 -33.96 0.37
CA PRO A 2 18.61 -32.63 0.99
C PRO A 2 18.17 -32.75 2.45
N ARG A 3 19.02 -32.28 3.38
CA ARG A 3 18.71 -32.19 4.81
C ARG A 3 17.61 -31.16 5.02
N PHE A 4 16.44 -31.58 5.42
CA PHE A 4 15.39 -30.72 5.94
C PHE A 4 15.91 -30.03 7.21
N LEU A 5 16.19 -28.74 7.13
CA LEU A 5 16.36 -27.92 8.32
C LEU A 5 14.97 -27.75 8.96
N PRO A 6 14.85 -27.92 10.28
CA PRO A 6 13.57 -27.72 10.97
C PRO A 6 13.09 -26.27 10.76
N PRO A 7 11.77 -26.05 10.71
CA PRO A 7 11.21 -24.70 10.57
C PRO A 7 11.75 -23.84 11.70
N GLY A 8 12.55 -22.84 11.34
CA GLY A 8 13.11 -21.89 12.29
C GLY A 8 11.98 -21.22 13.07
N ARG A 9 12.06 -21.25 14.40
CA ARG A 9 11.16 -20.50 15.29
C ARG A 9 10.96 -19.08 14.74
N PRO A 10 9.76 -18.50 14.83
CA PRO A 10 9.51 -17.13 14.43
C PRO A 10 10.50 -16.21 15.15
N GLN A 11 11.51 -15.76 14.42
CA GLN A 11 12.57 -14.94 14.95
C GLN A 11 12.06 -13.51 15.17
N GLY A 12 12.06 -13.11 16.43
CA GLY A 12 12.20 -11.73 16.86
C GLY A 12 10.91 -10.99 17.11
N THR A 13 10.76 -10.58 18.36
CA THR A 13 10.00 -9.40 18.78
C THR A 13 10.17 -8.26 17.77
N PRO A 14 9.14 -7.46 17.50
CA PRO A 14 9.25 -6.29 16.62
C PRO A 14 10.44 -5.47 17.09
N SER A 15 11.42 -5.20 16.21
CA SER A 15 12.53 -4.34 16.58
C SER A 15 11.89 -3.05 17.11
N GLY A 16 12.31 -2.55 18.29
CA GLY A 16 11.70 -1.40 18.94
C GLY A 16 11.50 -0.20 17.98
N ARG A 17 12.38 -0.09 16.96
CA ARG A 17 12.28 0.91 15.88
C ARG A 17 10.99 0.82 15.05
N ALA A 18 10.48 -0.39 14.77
CA ALA A 18 9.23 -0.53 13.98
C ALA A 18 8.01 -0.14 14.83
N GLY A 19 8.01 -0.48 16.13
CA GLY A 19 6.97 -0.06 17.06
C GLY A 19 6.96 1.47 17.25
N ILE A 20 8.12 2.09 17.42
CA ILE A 20 8.25 3.56 17.50
C ILE A 20 7.74 4.23 16.22
N ALA A 21 8.11 3.72 15.03
CA ALA A 21 7.67 4.29 13.77
C ALA A 21 6.14 4.26 13.62
N ILE A 22 5.50 3.14 13.99
CA ILE A 22 4.04 3.04 13.97
C ILE A 22 3.42 3.98 15.00
N GLY A 23 3.96 4.04 16.22
CA GLY A 23 3.49 4.94 17.25
C GLY A 23 3.53 6.41 16.80
N LEU A 24 4.60 6.84 16.15
CA LEU A 24 4.72 8.17 15.58
C LEU A 24 3.69 8.45 14.47
N VAL A 25 3.43 7.49 13.59
CA VAL A 25 2.39 7.63 12.55
C VAL A 25 1.02 7.74 13.19
N VAL A 26 0.69 6.87 14.15
CA VAL A 26 -0.60 6.92 14.85
C VAL A 26 -0.80 8.26 15.58
N ALA A 27 0.23 8.73 16.29
CA ALA A 27 0.18 10.01 16.98
C ALA A 27 0.01 11.20 16.02
N ALA A 28 0.73 11.21 14.89
CA ALA A 28 0.64 12.27 13.90
C ALA A 28 -0.73 12.29 13.18
N GLU A 29 -1.26 11.12 12.81
CA GLU A 29 -2.59 11.01 12.19
C GLU A 29 -3.71 11.34 13.21
N GLY A 30 -3.57 10.89 14.45
CA GLY A 30 -4.49 11.27 15.53
C GLY A 30 -4.50 12.78 15.78
N GLY A 31 -3.33 13.42 15.77
CA GLY A 31 -3.18 14.87 15.86
C GLY A 31 -3.84 15.60 14.70
N LEU A 32 -3.70 15.08 13.46
CA LEU A 32 -4.39 15.61 12.27
C LEU A 32 -5.91 15.54 12.44
N VAL A 33 -6.44 14.38 12.84
CA VAL A 33 -7.90 14.20 13.06
C VAL A 33 -8.40 15.13 14.16
N ALA A 34 -7.67 15.26 15.27
CA ALA A 34 -8.00 16.17 16.36
C ALA A 34 -8.02 17.64 15.91
N ALA A 35 -7.04 18.07 15.11
CA ALA A 35 -7.00 19.43 14.56
C ALA A 35 -8.18 19.73 13.63
N VAL A 36 -8.53 18.77 12.75
CA VAL A 36 -9.71 18.90 11.88
C VAL A 36 -11.01 18.89 12.69
N ALA A 37 -11.12 18.03 13.71
CA ALA A 37 -12.29 17.98 14.58
C ALA A 37 -12.45 19.26 15.41
N PHE A 38 -11.35 19.84 15.90
CA PHE A 38 -11.36 21.12 16.58
C PHE A 38 -11.86 22.24 15.66
N GLY A 39 -11.29 22.35 14.46
CA GLY A 39 -11.72 23.32 13.46
C GLY A 39 -13.18 23.14 13.04
N ALA A 40 -13.64 21.93 12.83
CA ALA A 40 -15.04 21.65 12.51
C ALA A 40 -15.98 21.96 13.71
N GLY A 41 -15.53 21.69 14.92
CA GLY A 41 -16.27 22.01 16.16
C GLY A 41 -16.43 23.50 16.41
N THR A 42 -15.46 24.34 15.99
CA THR A 42 -15.59 25.81 16.06
C THR A 42 -16.61 26.37 15.07
N LEU A 43 -16.71 25.73 13.88
CA LEU A 43 -17.67 26.14 12.83
C LEU A 43 -19.09 25.60 13.12
N TRP A 44 -19.17 24.41 13.67
CA TRP A 44 -20.44 23.75 13.98
C TRP A 44 -20.33 23.03 15.34
N PRO A 45 -20.62 23.74 16.42
CA PRO A 45 -20.43 23.25 17.78
C PRO A 45 -21.08 21.87 18.00
N LEU A 46 -20.38 20.98 18.69
CA LEU A 46 -20.75 19.60 18.98
C LEU A 46 -20.78 18.68 17.75
N TRP A 47 -21.59 18.99 16.74
CA TRP A 47 -21.79 18.12 15.57
C TRP A 47 -20.60 18.11 14.62
N GLY A 48 -19.85 19.20 14.52
CA GLY A 48 -18.65 19.26 13.68
C GLY A 48 -17.60 18.27 14.14
N ALA A 49 -17.25 18.26 15.41
CA ALA A 49 -16.29 17.32 15.97
C ALA A 49 -16.79 15.86 15.88
N VAL A 50 -18.05 15.63 16.25
CA VAL A 50 -18.68 14.29 16.17
C VAL A 50 -18.64 13.76 14.74
N SER A 51 -18.98 14.57 13.74
CA SER A 51 -18.95 14.15 12.34
C SER A 51 -17.56 13.76 11.86
N VAL A 52 -16.51 14.50 12.28
CA VAL A 52 -15.12 14.17 11.92
C VAL A 52 -14.70 12.84 12.54
N PHE A 53 -14.98 12.63 13.83
CA PHE A 53 -14.64 11.35 14.47
C PHE A 53 -15.45 10.18 13.92
N ALA A 54 -16.73 10.37 13.62
CA ALA A 54 -17.56 9.34 12.97
C ALA A 54 -17.04 9.00 11.57
N ALA A 55 -16.71 10.00 10.75
CA ALA A 55 -16.10 9.79 9.43
C ALA A 55 -14.76 9.05 9.54
N TRP A 56 -13.93 9.40 10.51
CA TRP A 56 -12.67 8.71 10.74
C TRP A 56 -12.88 7.24 11.16
N ALA A 57 -13.80 6.99 12.09
CA ALA A 57 -14.16 5.62 12.49
C ALA A 57 -14.67 4.80 11.31
N LEU A 58 -15.54 5.38 10.46
CA LEU A 58 -16.02 4.75 9.23
C LEU A 58 -14.87 4.46 8.25
N LEU A 59 -13.92 5.38 8.08
CA LEU A 59 -12.73 5.16 7.27
C LEU A 59 -11.84 4.03 7.80
N LEU A 60 -11.69 3.90 9.12
CA LEU A 60 -10.96 2.80 9.72
C LEU A 60 -11.66 1.44 9.54
N LEU A 61 -12.99 1.43 9.51
CA LEU A 61 -13.80 0.23 9.29
C LEU A 61 -13.98 -0.12 7.79
N ALA A 62 -13.88 0.88 6.91
CA ALA A 62 -14.11 0.72 5.47
C ALA A 62 -13.32 -0.41 4.79
N PRO A 63 -12.04 -0.69 5.13
CA PRO A 63 -11.29 -1.75 4.50
C PRO A 63 -11.70 -3.17 4.88
N LEU A 64 -12.43 -3.34 5.98
CA LEU A 64 -13.03 -4.63 6.30
C LEU A 64 -14.09 -5.01 5.26
N SER A 65 -14.72 -4.00 4.64
CA SER A 65 -15.69 -4.15 3.54
C SER A 65 -15.07 -3.94 2.15
N ALA A 66 -14.01 -3.14 2.04
CA ALA A 66 -13.38 -2.73 0.77
C ALA A 66 -12.54 -3.83 0.11
N ALA A 67 -12.18 -4.88 0.81
CA ALA A 67 -11.58 -6.06 0.17
C ALA A 67 -12.48 -6.60 -0.96
N ARG A 68 -13.80 -6.35 -0.90
CA ARG A 68 -14.76 -6.62 -1.97
C ARG A 68 -14.76 -5.55 -3.07
N SER A 69 -14.35 -4.32 -2.76
CA SER A 69 -14.42 -3.16 -3.68
C SER A 69 -13.17 -2.98 -4.54
N TYR A 70 -12.05 -3.64 -4.21
CA TYR A 70 -10.81 -3.53 -4.98
C TYR A 70 -10.73 -4.44 -6.21
N GLY A 71 -11.86 -5.02 -6.66
CA GLY A 71 -11.88 -5.88 -7.82
C GLY A 71 -11.12 -7.20 -7.63
N TYR A 72 -10.95 -7.64 -6.38
CA TYR A 72 -10.41 -8.97 -6.11
C TYR A 72 -11.47 -10.02 -6.46
N ARG A 73 -11.08 -10.98 -7.28
CA ARG A 73 -11.90 -12.13 -7.60
C ARG A 73 -11.18 -13.44 -7.24
N GLU A 74 -11.95 -14.48 -7.09
CA GLU A 74 -11.39 -15.84 -7.02
C GLU A 74 -10.78 -16.21 -8.37
N PRO A 75 -9.71 -17.02 -8.41
CA PRO A 75 -9.16 -17.54 -9.65
C PRO A 75 -10.20 -18.34 -10.43
N ASP A 76 -10.27 -18.17 -11.75
CA ASP A 76 -11.08 -18.99 -12.64
C ASP A 76 -10.39 -20.32 -13.00
N GLY A 77 -11.01 -21.15 -13.90
CA GLY A 77 -10.60 -22.51 -14.16
C GLY A 77 -9.10 -22.73 -14.35
N ASP A 78 -8.51 -22.16 -15.39
CA ASP A 78 -7.10 -22.35 -15.72
C ASP A 78 -6.17 -21.62 -14.76
N GLU A 79 -6.54 -20.42 -14.35
CA GLU A 79 -5.80 -19.64 -13.34
C GLU A 79 -5.77 -20.40 -11.99
N ARG A 80 -6.90 -21.01 -11.61
CA ARG A 80 -7.00 -21.79 -10.37
C ARG A 80 -6.04 -22.97 -10.38
N ALA A 81 -6.03 -23.75 -11.43
CA ALA A 81 -5.16 -24.93 -11.52
C ALA A 81 -3.68 -24.53 -11.39
N ARG A 82 -3.24 -23.49 -12.09
CA ARG A 82 -1.87 -22.98 -12.05
C ARG A 82 -1.50 -22.40 -10.68
N LEU A 83 -2.37 -21.56 -10.13
CA LEU A 83 -2.15 -20.92 -8.83
C LEU A 83 -2.18 -21.91 -7.68
N GLU A 84 -3.11 -22.86 -7.67
CA GLU A 84 -3.19 -23.89 -6.63
C GLU A 84 -1.95 -24.78 -6.62
N HIS A 85 -1.43 -25.14 -7.80
CA HIS A 85 -0.20 -25.91 -7.87
C HIS A 85 0.99 -25.12 -7.32
N ALA A 86 1.22 -23.92 -7.82
CA ALA A 86 2.32 -23.07 -7.38
C ALA A 86 2.19 -22.69 -5.88
N TRP A 87 0.97 -22.40 -5.42
CA TRP A 87 0.72 -22.00 -4.06
C TRP A 87 0.88 -23.15 -3.06
N ARG A 88 0.39 -24.35 -3.37
CA ARG A 88 0.63 -25.54 -2.55
C ARG A 88 2.12 -25.85 -2.41
N TYR A 89 2.85 -25.74 -3.51
CA TYR A 89 4.30 -25.92 -3.52
C TYR A 89 5.00 -24.92 -2.60
N VAL A 90 4.63 -23.64 -2.66
CA VAL A 90 5.17 -22.59 -1.78
C VAL A 90 4.80 -22.84 -0.31
N GLN A 91 3.54 -23.16 -0.01
CA GLN A 91 3.09 -23.44 1.35
C GLN A 91 3.82 -24.63 1.99
N GLN A 92 4.07 -25.69 1.21
CA GLN A 92 4.81 -26.87 1.68
C GLN A 92 6.26 -26.50 2.03
N HIS A 93 6.95 -25.72 1.18
CA HIS A 93 8.33 -25.28 1.45
C HIS A 93 8.42 -24.28 2.59
N ALA A 94 7.40 -23.46 2.78
CA ALA A 94 7.32 -22.50 3.86
C ALA A 94 6.85 -23.10 5.19
N GLY A 95 6.27 -24.31 5.20
CA GLY A 95 5.70 -24.94 6.39
C GLY A 95 4.50 -24.18 6.97
N VAL A 96 3.68 -23.53 6.12
CA VAL A 96 2.55 -22.69 6.54
C VAL A 96 1.25 -23.10 5.86
N SER A 97 0.12 -22.79 6.51
CA SER A 97 -1.23 -23.03 6.01
C SER A 97 -2.16 -21.85 6.31
N GLY A 98 -3.35 -21.85 5.70
CA GLY A 98 -4.39 -20.87 6.00
C GLY A 98 -4.24 -19.52 5.32
N TYR A 99 -3.37 -19.40 4.32
CA TYR A 99 -3.28 -18.24 3.45
C TYR A 99 -4.10 -18.46 2.17
N ARG A 100 -4.70 -17.38 1.66
CA ARG A 100 -5.49 -17.38 0.42
C ARG A 100 -4.75 -16.65 -0.69
N VAL A 101 -5.00 -17.06 -1.95
CA VAL A 101 -4.58 -16.34 -3.14
C VAL A 101 -5.83 -15.87 -3.88
N VAL A 102 -5.82 -14.60 -4.30
CA VAL A 102 -6.90 -13.98 -5.09
C VAL A 102 -6.31 -13.30 -6.33
N ILE A 103 -7.14 -13.05 -7.32
CA ILE A 103 -6.75 -12.35 -8.54
C ILE A 103 -7.15 -10.88 -8.46
N VAL A 104 -6.28 -10.02 -9.01
CA VAL A 104 -6.58 -8.62 -9.33
C VAL A 104 -6.50 -8.47 -10.84
N GLU A 105 -7.54 -7.92 -11.44
CA GLU A 105 -7.50 -7.63 -12.88
C GLU A 105 -6.52 -6.49 -13.16
N SER A 106 -5.44 -6.82 -13.84
CA SER A 106 -4.40 -5.88 -14.23
C SER A 106 -3.47 -6.52 -15.27
N ASP A 107 -3.07 -5.72 -16.26
CA ASP A 107 -2.14 -6.12 -17.31
C ASP A 107 -0.67 -6.03 -16.88
N GLY A 108 -0.40 -5.57 -15.67
CA GLY A 108 0.96 -5.46 -15.13
C GLY A 108 1.42 -6.74 -14.45
N LEU A 109 2.71 -7.07 -14.57
CA LEU A 109 3.36 -8.12 -13.79
C LEU A 109 3.50 -7.65 -12.34
N ASN A 110 2.58 -8.08 -11.48
CA ASN A 110 2.61 -7.67 -10.08
C ASN A 110 1.93 -8.70 -9.16
N ALA A 111 2.25 -8.61 -7.87
CA ALA A 111 1.55 -9.24 -6.79
C ALA A 111 1.47 -8.24 -5.62
N CYS A 112 0.47 -8.37 -4.75
CA CYS A 112 0.30 -7.49 -3.60
C CYS A 112 -0.40 -8.23 -2.46
N ARG A 113 -0.59 -7.54 -1.34
CA ARG A 113 -1.12 -8.10 -0.10
C ARG A 113 -2.33 -7.31 0.37
N PRO A 114 -3.53 -7.73 0.00
CA PRO A 114 -4.75 -7.05 0.43
C PRO A 114 -5.07 -7.24 1.92
N SER A 115 -4.56 -8.29 2.53
CA SER A 115 -4.76 -8.54 3.97
C SER A 115 -3.59 -9.34 4.58
N ALA A 116 -3.63 -9.53 5.90
CA ALA A 116 -2.60 -10.27 6.63
C ALA A 116 -2.52 -11.78 6.25
N ARG A 117 -3.53 -12.33 5.57
CA ARG A 117 -3.60 -13.73 5.17
C ARG A 117 -3.96 -13.93 3.71
N THR A 118 -3.89 -12.88 2.89
CA THR A 118 -4.26 -12.96 1.48
C THR A 118 -3.15 -12.36 0.63
N VAL A 119 -2.73 -13.12 -0.37
CA VAL A 119 -1.87 -12.69 -1.46
C VAL A 119 -2.75 -12.43 -2.67
N ALA A 120 -2.61 -11.30 -3.31
CA ALA A 120 -3.27 -11.01 -4.58
C ALA A 120 -2.22 -11.04 -5.69
N VAL A 121 -2.55 -11.71 -6.78
CA VAL A 121 -1.72 -11.79 -7.99
C VAL A 121 -2.49 -11.18 -9.14
N THR A 122 -1.84 -10.44 -9.99
CA THR A 122 -2.51 -9.89 -11.19
C THR A 122 -2.88 -11.01 -12.16
N SER A 123 -4.00 -10.83 -12.87
CA SER A 123 -4.45 -11.77 -13.91
C SER A 123 -3.36 -12.02 -14.95
N HIS A 124 -2.63 -10.97 -15.35
CA HIS A 124 -1.49 -11.12 -16.24
C HIS A 124 -0.38 -12.00 -15.65
N SER A 125 0.05 -11.77 -14.41
CA SER A 125 1.07 -12.61 -13.76
C SER A 125 0.65 -14.07 -13.62
N ALA A 126 -0.61 -14.32 -13.27
CA ALA A 126 -1.16 -15.67 -13.13
C ALA A 126 -1.16 -16.45 -14.46
N ARG A 127 -1.38 -15.77 -15.59
CA ARG A 127 -1.47 -16.38 -16.92
C ARG A 127 -0.13 -16.47 -17.62
N SER A 128 0.74 -15.43 -17.52
CA SER A 128 1.95 -15.30 -18.34
C SER A 128 3.22 -15.85 -17.68
N LEU A 129 3.33 -15.82 -16.34
CA LEU A 129 4.56 -16.27 -15.68
C LEU A 129 4.75 -17.79 -15.80
N PRO A 130 5.97 -18.27 -16.07
CA PRO A 130 6.33 -19.67 -15.90
C PRO A 130 6.03 -20.15 -14.47
N PRO A 131 5.70 -21.45 -14.27
CA PRO A 131 5.30 -21.96 -12.94
C PRO A 131 6.33 -21.69 -11.83
N GLY A 132 7.64 -21.84 -12.12
CA GLY A 132 8.70 -21.53 -11.15
C GLY A 132 8.76 -20.05 -10.78
N HIS A 133 8.65 -19.15 -11.78
CA HIS A 133 8.61 -17.71 -11.54
C HIS A 133 7.37 -17.29 -10.73
N LEU A 134 6.21 -17.87 -11.03
CA LEU A 134 4.98 -17.64 -10.29
C LEU A 134 5.13 -18.09 -8.83
N ALA A 135 5.68 -19.29 -8.59
CA ALA A 135 5.95 -19.78 -7.25
C ALA A 135 6.94 -18.87 -6.50
N ALA A 136 8.00 -18.38 -7.16
CA ALA A 136 8.97 -17.48 -6.54
C ALA A 136 8.35 -16.12 -6.15
N VAL A 137 7.50 -15.55 -6.99
CA VAL A 137 6.75 -14.33 -6.69
C VAL A 137 5.81 -14.55 -5.50
N LEU A 138 5.09 -15.66 -5.47
CA LEU A 138 4.22 -16.04 -4.37
C LEU A 138 5.01 -16.27 -3.07
N ALA A 139 6.18 -16.91 -3.14
CA ALA A 139 7.07 -17.11 -2.00
C ALA A 139 7.60 -15.78 -1.45
N HIS A 140 7.94 -14.82 -2.31
CA HIS A 140 8.33 -13.48 -1.93
C HIS A 140 7.20 -12.75 -1.20
N GLU A 141 5.98 -12.77 -1.73
CA GLU A 141 4.82 -12.16 -1.07
C GLU A 141 4.48 -12.83 0.26
N LEU A 142 4.62 -14.16 0.33
CA LEU A 142 4.50 -14.89 1.58
C LEU A 142 5.58 -14.47 2.58
N GLY A 143 6.80 -14.23 2.14
CA GLY A 143 7.90 -13.70 2.96
C GLY A 143 7.57 -12.37 3.65
N HIS A 144 6.77 -11.55 3.00
CA HIS A 144 6.22 -10.35 3.62
C HIS A 144 5.10 -10.63 4.64
N LEU A 145 4.33 -11.70 4.45
CA LEU A 145 3.24 -12.08 5.36
C LEU A 145 3.73 -12.88 6.57
N GLN A 146 4.89 -13.51 6.46
CA GLN A 146 5.50 -14.22 7.58
C GLN A 146 6.05 -13.24 8.62
N GLY A 147 5.57 -13.36 9.84
CA GLY A 147 6.01 -12.58 10.98
C GLY A 147 5.11 -11.39 11.34
N TRP A 148 5.42 -10.77 12.47
CA TRP A 148 4.69 -9.65 13.09
C TRP A 148 4.55 -8.40 12.21
N ARG A 149 5.15 -8.36 11.03
CA ARG A 149 5.24 -7.16 10.17
C ARG A 149 4.14 -7.04 9.12
N ALA A 150 3.35 -8.06 8.89
CA ALA A 150 2.14 -7.94 8.08
C ALA A 150 1.12 -7.01 8.75
N VAL A 151 0.98 -7.12 10.06
CA VAL A 151 0.11 -6.26 10.89
C VAL A 151 0.53 -4.79 10.82
N PRO A 152 1.81 -4.42 11.02
CA PRO A 152 2.25 -3.04 10.88
C PRO A 152 1.97 -2.40 9.51
N ALA A 153 2.14 -3.13 8.43
CA ALA A 153 1.88 -2.59 7.09
C ALA A 153 0.38 -2.31 6.87
N PHE A 154 -0.46 -3.22 7.33
CA PHE A 154 -1.91 -3.04 7.30
C PHE A 154 -2.34 -1.86 8.18
N VAL A 155 -1.90 -1.82 9.46
CA VAL A 155 -2.19 -0.72 10.39
C VAL A 155 -1.72 0.62 9.82
N HIS A 156 -0.51 0.66 9.25
CA HIS A 156 0.00 1.87 8.60
C HIS A 156 -0.92 2.31 7.44
N ALA A 157 -1.35 1.39 6.58
CA ALA A 157 -2.23 1.70 5.47
C ALA A 157 -3.58 2.27 5.95
N GLN A 158 -4.13 1.71 7.04
CA GLN A 158 -5.39 2.14 7.64
C GLN A 158 -5.27 3.49 8.34
N VAL A 159 -4.27 3.62 9.22
CA VAL A 159 -4.06 4.83 10.00
C VAL A 159 -3.78 6.04 9.11
N THR A 160 -3.14 5.87 7.95
CA THR A 160 -2.87 6.97 7.00
C THR A 160 -4.05 7.33 6.08
N LEU A 161 -5.20 6.65 6.19
CA LEU A 161 -6.39 6.99 5.39
C LEU A 161 -6.87 8.42 5.59
N PRO A 162 -6.97 8.98 6.82
CA PRO A 162 -7.42 10.36 7.02
C PRO A 162 -6.57 11.37 6.24
N ASN A 163 -5.25 11.27 6.33
CA ASN A 163 -4.35 12.15 5.59
C ASN A 163 -4.49 11.99 4.07
N ARG A 164 -4.67 10.75 3.58
CA ARG A 164 -4.87 10.49 2.16
C ARG A 164 -6.18 11.06 1.64
N THR A 165 -7.27 10.87 2.38
CA THR A 165 -8.58 11.42 2.00
C THR A 165 -8.61 12.94 2.10
N LEU A 166 -7.99 13.52 3.12
CA LEU A 166 -7.84 14.97 3.24
C LEU A 166 -7.06 15.56 2.07
N ARG A 167 -5.93 14.98 1.71
CA ARG A 167 -5.15 15.42 0.55
C ARG A 167 -5.90 15.29 -0.76
N TRP A 168 -6.70 14.24 -0.91
CA TRP A 168 -7.59 14.11 -2.06
C TRP A 168 -8.66 15.20 -2.06
N ALA A 169 -9.33 15.44 -0.93
CA ALA A 169 -10.35 16.49 -0.78
C ALA A 169 -9.79 17.89 -1.06
N LEU A 170 -8.58 18.20 -0.55
CA LEU A 170 -7.90 19.47 -0.86
C LEU A 170 -7.61 19.61 -2.35
N ARG A 171 -7.11 18.56 -3.01
CA ARG A 171 -6.90 18.61 -4.46
C ARG A 171 -8.21 18.79 -5.23
N ALA A 172 -9.27 18.13 -4.80
CA ALA A 172 -10.60 18.29 -5.40
C ALA A 172 -11.17 19.70 -5.18
N ALA A 173 -10.92 20.33 -4.05
CA ALA A 173 -11.31 21.73 -3.79
C ALA A 173 -10.55 22.73 -4.67
N TRP A 174 -9.26 22.49 -4.94
CA TRP A 174 -8.44 23.33 -5.80
C TRP A 174 -8.65 23.09 -7.30
N ALA A 175 -9.08 21.90 -7.70
CA ALA A 175 -9.22 21.50 -9.10
C ALA A 175 -10.14 22.41 -9.93
N PRO A 176 -11.31 22.88 -9.45
CA PRO A 176 -12.20 23.70 -10.25
C PRO A 176 -11.75 25.15 -10.41
N ILE A 177 -10.82 25.65 -9.58
CA ILE A 177 -10.43 27.07 -9.57
C ILE A 177 -9.85 27.50 -10.91
N GLY A 178 -8.96 26.70 -11.50
CA GLY A 178 -8.36 27.01 -12.81
C GLY A 178 -9.38 27.07 -13.96
N PRO A 179 -10.21 26.06 -14.16
CA PRO A 179 -11.29 26.11 -15.15
C PRO A 179 -12.31 27.23 -14.92
N MET A 180 -12.69 27.49 -13.66
CA MET A 180 -13.61 28.57 -13.32
C MET A 180 -13.00 29.95 -13.58
N TRP A 181 -11.72 30.14 -13.33
CA TRP A 181 -10.99 31.35 -13.67
C TRP A 181 -11.06 31.64 -15.19
N LYS A 182 -10.75 30.64 -16.02
CA LYS A 182 -10.84 30.77 -17.49
C LYS A 182 -12.23 31.18 -17.93
N ARG A 183 -13.28 30.55 -17.41
CA ARG A 183 -14.67 30.91 -17.72
C ARG A 183 -15.03 32.31 -17.24
N ALA A 184 -14.56 32.73 -16.05
CA ALA A 184 -14.79 34.11 -15.55
C ALA A 184 -14.17 35.14 -16.47
N VAL A 185 -12.98 34.88 -17.01
CA VAL A 185 -12.32 35.73 -18.01
C VAL A 185 -13.12 35.77 -19.30
N GLU A 186 -13.57 34.64 -19.81
CA GLU A 186 -14.37 34.57 -21.04
C GLU A 186 -15.72 35.32 -20.92
N TRP A 187 -16.36 35.24 -19.77
CA TRP A 187 -17.66 35.87 -19.54
C TRP A 187 -17.58 37.38 -19.27
N HIS A 188 -16.40 37.91 -18.96
CA HIS A 188 -16.17 39.31 -18.65
C HIS A 188 -17.13 39.90 -17.58
N ARG A 189 -17.68 39.05 -16.71
CA ARG A 189 -18.66 39.46 -15.67
C ARG A 189 -18.01 39.46 -14.28
N PRO A 190 -18.15 40.58 -13.53
CA PRO A 190 -17.55 40.70 -12.17
C PRO A 190 -17.96 39.59 -11.23
N ILE A 191 -19.19 39.09 -11.32
CA ILE A 191 -19.72 38.00 -10.48
C ILE A 191 -18.96 36.69 -10.64
N GLY A 192 -18.44 36.42 -11.86
CA GLY A 192 -17.61 35.24 -12.12
C GLY A 192 -16.30 35.25 -11.33
N PHE A 193 -15.64 36.42 -11.35
CA PHE A 193 -14.41 36.63 -10.58
C PHE A 193 -14.66 36.56 -9.07
N LEU A 194 -15.75 37.19 -8.59
CA LEU A 194 -16.12 37.12 -7.17
C LEU A 194 -16.27 35.69 -6.70
N GLY A 195 -16.98 34.83 -7.47
CA GLY A 195 -17.16 33.42 -7.16
C GLY A 195 -15.84 32.65 -7.08
N VAL A 196 -14.93 32.89 -8.04
CA VAL A 196 -13.60 32.24 -8.04
C VAL A 196 -12.76 32.70 -6.86
N PHE A 197 -12.73 34.00 -6.57
CA PHE A 197 -11.99 34.55 -5.42
C PHE A 197 -12.52 34.00 -4.08
N LEU A 198 -13.83 33.94 -3.92
CA LEU A 198 -14.43 33.36 -2.70
C LEU A 198 -14.06 31.89 -2.54
N LEU A 199 -14.18 31.09 -3.60
CA LEU A 199 -13.79 29.69 -3.58
C LEU A 199 -12.30 29.51 -3.26
N ALA A 200 -11.43 30.30 -3.91
CA ALA A 200 -10.00 30.30 -3.66
C ALA A 200 -9.66 30.72 -2.23
N ALA A 201 -10.33 31.75 -1.69
CA ALA A 201 -10.15 32.16 -0.31
C ALA A 201 -10.52 31.06 0.68
N VAL A 202 -11.68 30.41 0.50
CA VAL A 202 -12.09 29.28 1.34
C VAL A 202 -11.10 28.13 1.23
N ALA A 203 -10.70 27.74 0.02
CA ALA A 203 -9.71 26.68 -0.20
C ALA A 203 -8.36 27.01 0.47
N THR A 204 -7.93 28.26 0.41
CA THR A 204 -6.69 28.73 1.05
C THR A 204 -6.78 28.64 2.57
N VAL A 205 -7.86 29.14 3.17
CA VAL A 205 -8.06 29.08 4.63
C VAL A 205 -8.08 27.63 5.11
N VAL A 206 -8.85 26.75 4.46
CA VAL A 206 -8.91 25.34 4.81
C VAL A 206 -7.54 24.68 4.67
N THR A 207 -6.82 24.98 3.58
CA THR A 207 -5.47 24.44 3.37
C THR A 207 -4.51 24.91 4.47
N ALA A 208 -4.53 26.18 4.82
CA ALA A 208 -3.65 26.75 5.87
C ALA A 208 -3.91 26.10 7.23
N LEU A 209 -5.18 25.92 7.61
CA LEU A 209 -5.57 25.30 8.89
C LEU A 209 -5.07 23.87 9.04
N VAL A 210 -5.05 23.10 7.95
CA VAL A 210 -4.67 21.68 7.99
C VAL A 210 -3.24 21.42 7.50
N ALA A 211 -2.53 22.43 6.97
CA ALA A 211 -1.22 22.27 6.35
C ALA A 211 -0.18 21.67 7.30
N VAL A 212 -0.07 22.21 8.52
CA VAL A 212 0.93 21.76 9.50
C VAL A 212 0.66 20.33 9.97
N PRO A 213 -0.55 19.97 10.49
CA PRO A 213 -0.81 18.62 10.91
C PRO A 213 -0.74 17.61 9.74
N ALA A 214 -1.17 17.99 8.53
CA ALA A 214 -1.03 17.13 7.35
C ALA A 214 0.43 16.91 6.93
N ALA A 215 1.27 17.93 7.03
CA ALA A 215 2.70 17.82 6.76
C ALA A 215 3.39 16.92 7.79
N LEU A 216 3.06 17.03 9.07
CA LEU A 216 3.59 16.17 10.13
C LEU A 216 3.17 14.70 9.93
N ALA A 217 1.90 14.45 9.63
CA ALA A 217 1.40 13.11 9.32
C ALA A 217 2.08 12.53 8.08
N HIS A 218 2.32 13.35 7.05
CA HIS A 218 3.06 12.92 5.86
C HIS A 218 4.52 12.60 6.17
N ALA A 219 5.21 13.44 6.91
CA ALA A 219 6.61 13.23 7.31
C ALA A 219 6.76 11.98 8.18
N ALA A 220 5.86 11.74 9.14
CA ALA A 220 5.82 10.54 9.94
C ALA A 220 5.62 9.28 9.07
N SER A 221 4.70 9.34 8.10
CA SER A 221 4.47 8.26 7.14
C SER A 221 5.69 7.98 6.26
N LEU A 222 6.39 9.02 5.80
CA LEU A 222 7.63 8.88 5.03
C LEU A 222 8.74 8.27 5.88
N GLY A 223 8.94 8.74 7.10
CA GLY A 223 9.89 8.17 8.06
C GLY A 223 9.64 6.68 8.33
N ALA A 224 8.38 6.29 8.54
CA ALA A 224 7.99 4.89 8.70
C ALA A 224 8.30 4.04 7.46
N ARG A 225 8.10 4.56 6.25
CA ARG A 225 8.48 3.88 5.00
C ARG A 225 10.00 3.70 4.89
N LEU A 226 10.78 4.72 5.21
CA LEU A 226 12.25 4.62 5.21
C LEU A 226 12.75 3.59 6.22
N LEU A 227 12.16 3.53 7.42
CA LEU A 227 12.47 2.52 8.43
C LEU A 227 12.02 1.11 8.00
N SER A 228 11.02 0.99 7.15
CA SER A 228 10.54 -0.28 6.58
C SER A 228 11.24 -0.69 5.27
N ALA A 229 12.12 0.14 4.71
CA ALA A 229 12.80 -0.10 3.43
C ALA A 229 13.58 -1.44 3.35
N GLY A 230 13.98 -2.02 4.50
CA GLY A 230 14.50 -3.39 4.53
C GLY A 230 13.46 -4.50 4.34
N GLY A 231 12.18 -4.19 4.09
CA GLY A 231 11.10 -5.18 3.91
C GLY A 231 11.31 -6.06 2.69
N GLU A 232 11.61 -5.45 1.55
CA GLU A 232 11.88 -6.15 0.29
C GLU A 232 13.08 -7.12 0.42
N ALA A 233 14.18 -6.62 0.99
CA ALA A 233 15.39 -7.42 1.17
C ALA A 233 15.16 -8.63 2.10
N ARG A 234 14.22 -8.54 3.04
CA ARG A 234 13.84 -9.64 3.93
C ARG A 234 12.89 -10.62 3.27
N ALA A 235 11.93 -10.12 2.49
CA ALA A 235 11.04 -10.97 1.70
C ALA A 235 11.83 -11.75 0.65
N ASP A 236 12.79 -11.10 -0.02
CA ASP A 236 13.75 -11.75 -0.90
C ASP A 236 14.56 -12.83 -0.17
N ALA A 237 15.09 -12.51 1.02
CA ALA A 237 15.81 -13.48 1.83
C ALA A 237 14.90 -14.64 2.30
N ALA A 238 13.62 -14.39 2.55
CA ALA A 238 12.67 -15.45 2.87
C ALA A 238 12.44 -16.37 1.66
N ALA A 239 12.22 -15.82 0.48
CA ALA A 239 12.07 -16.59 -0.75
C ALA A 239 13.33 -17.43 -1.06
N VAL A 240 14.52 -16.85 -0.87
CA VAL A 240 15.80 -17.59 -1.00
C VAL A 240 15.89 -18.74 -0.01
N ARG A 241 15.55 -18.53 1.27
CA ARG A 241 15.54 -19.61 2.28
C ARG A 241 14.55 -20.72 1.98
N MET A 242 13.44 -20.40 1.35
CA MET A 242 12.44 -21.37 0.88
C MET A 242 12.87 -22.12 -0.40
N GLY A 243 14.05 -21.81 -0.97
CA GLY A 243 14.58 -22.45 -2.16
C GLY A 243 14.18 -21.81 -3.49
N PHE A 244 13.48 -20.68 -3.48
CA PHE A 244 12.98 -19.99 -4.68
C PHE A 244 13.91 -18.88 -5.20
N GLY A 245 15.15 -18.82 -4.73
CA GLY A 245 16.07 -17.72 -5.03
C GLY A 245 16.37 -17.55 -6.52
N ALA A 246 16.72 -18.62 -7.22
CA ALA A 246 17.04 -18.59 -8.65
C ALA A 246 15.83 -18.18 -9.50
N ASP A 247 14.66 -18.77 -9.22
CA ASP A 247 13.41 -18.44 -9.90
C ASP A 247 12.98 -17.00 -9.62
N LEU A 248 13.27 -16.47 -8.42
CA LEU A 248 12.97 -15.08 -8.08
C LEU A 248 13.85 -14.09 -8.87
N VAL A 249 15.15 -14.41 -9.06
CA VAL A 249 16.03 -13.62 -9.93
C VAL A 249 15.46 -13.61 -11.34
N ALA A 250 15.14 -14.77 -11.89
CA ALA A 250 14.59 -14.88 -13.24
C ALA A 250 13.24 -14.15 -13.39
N ALA A 251 12.36 -14.21 -12.37
CA ALA A 251 11.10 -13.47 -12.37
C ALA A 251 11.32 -11.94 -12.36
N VAL A 252 12.29 -11.44 -11.60
CA VAL A 252 12.64 -10.01 -11.57
C VAL A 252 13.23 -9.58 -12.91
N GLU A 253 14.06 -10.38 -13.52
CA GLU A 253 14.67 -10.11 -14.84
C GLU A 253 13.60 -10.12 -15.94
N HIS A 254 12.71 -11.09 -15.93
CA HIS A 254 11.56 -11.13 -16.83
C HIS A 254 10.68 -9.86 -16.70
N ARG A 255 10.49 -9.36 -15.48
CA ARG A 255 9.79 -8.10 -15.27
C ARG A 255 10.55 -6.89 -15.84
N ILE A 256 11.87 -6.85 -15.73
CA ILE A 256 12.72 -5.79 -16.30
C ILE A 256 12.59 -5.77 -17.83
N GLU A 257 12.63 -6.93 -18.48
CA GLU A 257 12.55 -7.08 -19.94
C GLU A 257 11.19 -6.64 -20.49
N HIS A 258 10.10 -6.86 -19.74
CA HIS A 258 8.73 -6.55 -20.18
C HIS A 258 8.24 -5.16 -19.75
N GLN A 259 9.08 -4.37 -19.09
CA GLN A 259 8.71 -3.03 -18.68
C GLN A 259 8.90 -2.02 -19.82
N ARG A 260 7.77 -1.38 -20.26
CA ARG A 260 7.75 -0.45 -21.39
C ARG A 260 8.29 0.96 -21.06
N ASP A 261 8.32 1.35 -19.79
CA ASP A 261 8.58 2.73 -19.32
C ASP A 261 10.04 2.97 -18.85
N GLY A 262 11.02 2.39 -19.52
CA GLY A 262 12.43 2.59 -19.19
C GLY A 262 12.95 1.64 -18.10
N LEU A 263 14.29 1.56 -17.96
CA LEU A 263 14.97 0.65 -17.03
C LEU A 263 14.78 1.11 -15.56
N PRO A 264 14.03 0.37 -14.74
CA PRO A 264 13.87 0.71 -13.33
C PRO A 264 15.12 0.32 -12.55
N LEU A 265 15.99 1.27 -12.29
CA LEU A 265 17.24 1.07 -11.54
C LEU A 265 17.06 0.32 -10.22
N SER A 266 15.89 0.46 -9.59
CA SER A 266 15.54 -0.26 -8.36
C SER A 266 15.43 -1.78 -8.58
N LEU A 267 14.82 -2.22 -9.68
CA LEU A 267 14.72 -3.65 -10.02
C LEU A 267 16.06 -4.24 -10.44
N VAL A 268 16.86 -3.48 -11.17
CA VAL A 268 18.22 -3.90 -11.53
C VAL A 268 19.09 -4.11 -10.28
N ARG A 269 19.06 -3.14 -9.34
CA ARG A 269 19.76 -3.28 -8.05
C ARG A 269 19.25 -4.47 -7.24
N ARG A 270 17.94 -4.73 -7.28
CA ARG A 270 17.32 -5.87 -6.60
C ARG A 270 17.82 -7.19 -7.20
N ALA A 271 17.80 -7.34 -8.53
CA ALA A 271 18.31 -8.53 -9.21
C ALA A 271 19.79 -8.79 -8.87
N GLN A 272 20.63 -7.75 -8.92
CA GLN A 272 22.03 -7.86 -8.51
C GLN A 272 22.21 -8.26 -7.04
N GLY A 273 21.38 -7.72 -6.14
CA GLY A 273 21.38 -8.07 -4.72
C GLY A 273 20.97 -9.53 -4.46
N LEU A 274 20.00 -10.03 -5.21
CA LEU A 274 19.57 -11.44 -5.16
C LEU A 274 20.68 -12.38 -5.67
N ARG A 275 21.29 -12.06 -6.81
CA ARG A 275 22.41 -12.86 -7.37
C ARG A 275 23.57 -13.00 -6.37
N ARG A 276 23.96 -11.89 -5.68
CA ARG A 276 25.01 -11.94 -4.63
C ARG A 276 24.67 -12.81 -3.42
N ARG A 277 23.41 -13.12 -3.19
CA ARG A 277 22.97 -13.99 -2.09
C ARG A 277 22.93 -15.46 -2.47
N LEU A 278 22.98 -15.76 -3.75
CA LEU A 278 22.94 -17.11 -4.31
C LEU A 278 24.34 -17.67 -4.61
N GLY A 279 25.32 -16.80 -4.88
CA GLY A 279 26.73 -17.15 -5.06
C GLY A 279 27.53 -16.92 -3.79
#